data_99b30a8ebcc88304920d040becc857f2
#
_entry.id   99b30a8ebcc88304920d040becc857f2
#
_cell.length_a   1.000
_cell.length_b   1.000
_cell.length_c   1.000
_cell.angle_alpha   90.00
_cell.angle_beta   90.00
_cell.angle_gamma   90.00
#
_symmetry.space_group_name_H-M   'P 1'
#
loop_
_entity.id
_entity.type
_entity.pdbx_description
1 polymer ?
#
loop_
_entity_poly.entity_id
_entity_poly.type
_entity_poly.pdbx_seq_one_letter_code
_entity_poly.pdbx_strand_id
1 'polypeptide(L)' 'DRESKLALEKLERENQRLRKKLWQAEKVIEVQKKLTVTLEALRREEEQE' A
#
# COMPACT_ATOMS: atom_id res chain seq x y z
N ASP A 1 21.68 -13.35 -25.13
CA ASP A 1 22.43 -14.19 -24.21
C ASP A 1 21.46 -14.82 -23.20
N ARG A 2 21.63 -16.13 -22.96
CA ARG A 2 20.78 -16.91 -22.07
C ARG A 2 20.86 -16.43 -20.62
N GLU A 3 22.04 -16.08 -20.14
CA GLU A 3 22.24 -15.59 -18.78
C GLU A 3 21.57 -14.24 -18.57
N SER A 4 21.70 -13.35 -19.52
CA SER A 4 21.04 -12.04 -19.49
C SER A 4 19.53 -12.19 -19.50
N LYS A 5 19.01 -13.11 -20.30
CA LYS A 5 17.58 -13.40 -20.38
C LYS A 5 17.05 -13.92 -19.05
N LEU A 6 17.76 -14.87 -18.42
CA LEU A 6 17.39 -15.41 -17.14
C LEU A 6 17.43 -14.33 -16.03
N ALA A 7 18.46 -13.49 -16.07
CA ALA A 7 18.56 -12.38 -15.11
C ALA A 7 17.40 -11.40 -15.27
N LEU A 8 17.04 -11.08 -16.50
CA LEU A 8 15.91 -10.19 -16.81
C LEU A 8 14.58 -10.78 -16.30
N GLU A 9 14.34 -12.06 -16.58
CA GLU A 9 13.14 -12.75 -16.11
C GLU A 9 13.03 -12.74 -14.59
N LYS A 10 14.16 -12.95 -13.91
CA LYS A 10 14.22 -12.91 -12.45
C LYS A 10 13.90 -11.52 -11.91
N LEU A 11 14.46 -10.48 -12.53
CA LEU A 11 14.19 -9.09 -12.16
C LEU A 11 12.73 -8.71 -12.41
N GLU A 12 12.14 -9.18 -13.49
CA GLU A 12 10.72 -8.94 -13.78
C GLU A 12 9.81 -9.53 -12.73
N ARG A 13 10.07 -10.77 -12.30
CA ARG A 13 9.30 -11.42 -11.24
C ARG A 13 9.45 -10.67 -9.91
N GLU A 14 10.66 -10.28 -9.58
CA GLU A 14 10.93 -9.51 -8.37
C GLU A 14 10.23 -8.16 -8.41
N ASN A 15 10.24 -7.49 -9.57
CA ASN A 15 9.56 -6.23 -9.77
C ASN A 15 8.05 -6.36 -9.58
N GLN A 16 7.44 -7.41 -10.15
CA GLN A 16 6.02 -7.69 -9.97
C GLN A 16 5.68 -7.95 -8.51
N ARG A 17 6.51 -8.72 -7.81
CA ARG A 17 6.33 -9.02 -6.39
C ARG A 17 6.37 -7.74 -5.55
N LEU A 18 7.32 -6.88 -5.80
CA LEU A 18 7.48 -5.61 -5.08
C LEU A 18 6.34 -4.64 -5.39
N ARG A 19 5.90 -4.57 -6.64
CA ARG A 19 4.75 -3.74 -7.03
C ARG A 19 3.48 -4.17 -6.32
N LYS A 20 3.25 -5.47 -6.20
CA LYS A 20 2.10 -6.01 -5.49
C LYS A 20 2.15 -5.63 -4.01
N LYS A 21 3.32 -5.77 -3.39
CA LYS A 21 3.51 -5.39 -1.99
C LYS A 21 3.30 -3.89 -1.77
N LEU A 22 3.81 -3.08 -2.69
CA LEU A 22 3.63 -1.63 -2.63
C LEU A 22 2.15 -1.26 -2.73
N TRP A 23 1.43 -1.85 -3.67
CA TRP A 23 0.00 -1.63 -3.84
C TRP A 23 -0.76 -1.97 -2.55
N GLN A 24 -0.45 -3.12 -1.95
CA GLN A 24 -1.07 -3.54 -0.69
C GLN A 24 -0.79 -2.55 0.44
N ALA A 25 0.46 -2.10 0.56
CA ALA A 25 0.84 -1.13 1.58
C ALA A 25 0.12 0.21 1.38
N GLU A 26 0.02 0.68 0.14
CA GLU A 26 -0.71 1.90 -0.19
C GLU A 26 -2.19 1.80 0.16
N LYS A 27 -2.81 0.63 -0.06
CA LYS A 27 -4.21 0.40 0.32
C LYS A 27 -4.41 0.42 1.83
N VAL A 28 -3.49 -0.17 2.57
CA VAL A 28 -3.53 -0.12 4.04
C VAL A 28 -3.43 1.32 4.52
N ILE A 29 -2.53 2.10 3.96
CA ILE A 29 -2.37 3.53 4.31
C ILE A 29 -3.65 4.31 4.02
N GLU A 30 -4.29 4.09 2.87
CA GLU A 30 -5.56 4.74 2.53
C GLU A 30 -6.66 4.45 3.55
N VAL A 31 -6.77 3.18 3.94
CA VAL A 31 -7.76 2.75 4.95
C VAL A 31 -7.46 3.40 6.31
N GLN A 32 -6.21 3.44 6.71
CA GLN A 32 -5.79 4.07 7.97
C GLN A 32 -6.10 5.56 7.99
N LYS A 33 -5.87 6.26 6.88
CA LYS A 33 -6.21 7.68 6.76
C LYS A 33 -7.71 7.93 6.90
N LYS A 34 -8.52 7.13 6.23
CA LYS A 34 -9.98 7.23 6.32
C LYS A 34 -10.47 6.97 7.73
N LEU A 35 -9.92 5.95 8.38
CA LEU A 35 -10.26 5.61 9.75
C LEU A 35 -9.91 6.76 10.71
N THR A 36 -8.73 7.34 10.56
CA THR A 36 -8.29 8.48 11.38
C THR A 36 -9.23 9.67 11.25
N VAL A 37 -9.59 10.03 10.02
CA VAL A 37 -10.52 11.13 9.76
C VAL A 37 -11.89 10.86 10.38
N THR A 38 -12.39 9.63 10.26
CA THR A 38 -13.68 9.23 10.83
C THR A 38 -13.65 9.31 12.36
N LEU A 39 -12.59 8.80 12.98
CA LEU A 39 -12.44 8.86 14.44
C LEU A 39 -12.35 10.30 14.96
N GLU A 40 -11.65 11.18 14.25
CA GLU A 40 -11.56 12.59 14.59
C GLU A 40 -12.92 13.29 14.48
N ALA A 41 -13.69 12.97 13.44
CA ALA A 41 -15.04 13.52 13.27
C ALA A 41 -15.98 13.10 14.40
N LEU A 42 -15.94 11.82 14.79
CA LEU A 42 -16.73 11.30 15.90
C LEU A 42 -16.34 11.96 17.23
N ARG A 43 -15.05 12.15 17.45
CA ARG A 43 -14.54 12.80 18.65
C ARG A 43 -14.99 14.27 18.75
N ARG A 44 -15.03 14.98 17.64
CA ARG A 44 -15.53 16.36 17.59
C ARG A 44 -17.01 16.44 17.94
N GLU A 45 -17.82 15.48 17.47
CA GLU A 45 -19.23 15.41 17.82
C GLU A 45 -19.44 15.21 19.32
N GLU A 46 -18.65 14.33 19.95
CA GLU A 46 -18.68 14.12 21.39
C GLU A 46 -18.31 15.39 22.19
N GLU A 47 -17.33 16.13 21.71
CA GLU A 47 -16.87 17.37 22.35
C GLU A 47 -17.89 18.51 22.27
N GLN A 48 -18.81 18.46 21.32
CA GLN A 48 -19.84 19.49 21.12
C GLN A 48 -21.07 19.29 21.99
N GLU A 49 -21.21 18.14 22.61
CA GLU A 49 -22.27 17.87 23.58
C GLU A 49 -21.89 18.39 24.97
#